data_48ab781473cf1c2e4f173bf16e37aa83
#
_entry.id   48ab781473cf1c2e4f173bf16e37aa83
#
_cell.length_a   1.000
_cell.length_b   1.000
_cell.length_c   1.000
_cell.angle_alpha   90.00
_cell.angle_beta   90.00
_cell.angle_gamma   90.00
#
_symmetry.space_group_name_H-M   'P 1'
#
loop_
_entity.id
_entity.type
_entity.pdbx_description
1 polymer ?
#
loop_
_entity_poly.entity_id
_entity_poly.type
_entity_poly.pdbx_seq_one_letter_code
_entity_poly.pdbx_strand_id
1 'polypeptide(L)'
;MMKPVIFMGQTKKAIRGMPEDVRREFGHSIRDAQLGFTPANANLMKGNLREVTELVADDGDTYRAMYTTKLQGRVYVLDAFKKKSNSGKATPKADLDRIAERLKAAKALHKSDPP
;
A
#
# COMPACT_ATOMS: atom_id res chain seq x y z
N MET A 1 20.35 -4.53 1.40
CA MET A 1 19.66 -5.15 2.54
C MET A 1 18.16 -4.92 2.42
N MET A 2 17.38 -5.96 2.67
CA MET A 2 15.94 -5.86 2.52
C MET A 2 15.29 -5.22 3.74
N LYS A 3 14.52 -4.16 3.53
CA LYS A 3 13.81 -3.50 4.62
C LYS A 3 12.66 -4.37 5.12
N PRO A 4 12.39 -4.38 6.42
CA PRO A 4 11.21 -5.09 6.91
C PRO A 4 9.92 -4.40 6.46
N VAL A 5 8.86 -5.19 6.32
CA VAL A 5 7.54 -4.68 5.97
C VAL A 5 6.62 -4.76 7.19
N ILE A 6 5.89 -3.68 7.42
CA ILE A 6 4.89 -3.60 8.49
C ILE A 6 3.53 -3.46 7.83
N PHE A 7 2.62 -4.38 8.13
CA PHE A 7 1.25 -4.29 7.61
C PHE A 7 0.38 -3.59 8.64
N MET A 8 -0.16 -2.43 8.25
CA MET A 8 -1.02 -1.65 9.15
C MET A 8 -2.45 -2.21 9.13
N GLY A 9 -3.10 -2.22 10.29
CA GLY A 9 -4.47 -2.69 10.40
C GLY A 9 -4.65 -4.10 9.86
N GLN A 10 -5.67 -4.29 9.03
CA GLN A 10 -6.02 -5.60 8.46
C GLN A 10 -5.47 -5.82 7.05
N THR A 11 -4.44 -5.07 6.67
CA THR A 11 -3.94 -5.12 5.29
C THR A 11 -3.42 -6.49 4.88
N LYS A 12 -2.72 -7.17 5.79
CA LYS A 12 -2.19 -8.50 5.48
C LYS A 12 -3.32 -9.48 5.22
N LYS A 13 -4.34 -9.44 6.06
CA LYS A 13 -5.52 -10.29 5.90
C LYS A 13 -6.26 -9.95 4.61
N ALA A 14 -6.37 -8.67 4.28
CA ALA A 14 -7.03 -8.22 3.07
C ALA A 14 -6.32 -8.76 1.83
N ILE A 15 -5.00 -8.69 1.80
CA ILE A 15 -4.21 -9.21 0.67
C ILE A 15 -4.36 -10.72 0.56
N ARG A 16 -4.37 -11.43 1.69
CA ARG A 16 -4.54 -12.88 1.69
C ARG A 16 -5.88 -13.31 1.10
N GLY A 17 -6.90 -12.47 1.18
CA GLY A 17 -8.21 -12.75 0.61
C GLY A 17 -8.34 -12.45 -0.87
N MET A 18 -7.31 -11.91 -1.50
CA MET A 18 -7.32 -11.57 -2.92
C MET A 18 -6.98 -12.79 -3.79
N PRO A 19 -7.30 -12.74 -5.10
CA PRO A 19 -6.91 -13.82 -6.00
C PRO A 19 -5.41 -14.10 -5.96
N GLU A 20 -5.03 -15.33 -6.24
CA GLU A 20 -3.65 -15.77 -6.13
C GLU A 20 -2.68 -14.92 -6.97
N ASP A 21 -3.04 -14.64 -8.20
CA ASP A 21 -2.17 -13.83 -9.07
C ASP A 21 -2.03 -12.41 -8.59
N VAL A 22 -3.07 -11.83 -7.98
CA VAL A 22 -3.01 -10.49 -7.38
C VAL A 22 -2.08 -10.52 -6.15
N ARG A 23 -2.23 -11.53 -5.30
CA ARG A 23 -1.36 -11.69 -4.14
C ARG A 23 0.10 -11.82 -4.55
N ARG A 24 0.35 -12.57 -5.62
CA ARG A 24 1.70 -12.76 -6.14
C ARG A 24 2.27 -11.46 -6.66
N GLU A 25 1.46 -10.71 -7.40
CA GLU A 25 1.91 -9.44 -7.96
C GLU A 25 2.22 -8.43 -6.85
N PHE A 26 1.34 -8.29 -5.85
CA PHE A 26 1.60 -7.39 -4.73
C PHE A 26 2.80 -7.85 -3.89
N GLY A 27 2.98 -9.16 -3.73
CA GLY A 27 4.13 -9.70 -3.04
C GLY A 27 5.44 -9.31 -3.72
N HIS A 28 5.50 -9.41 -5.04
CA HIS A 28 6.67 -8.98 -5.80
C HIS A 28 6.89 -7.48 -5.70
N SER A 29 5.82 -6.70 -5.80
CA SER A 29 5.92 -5.24 -5.74
C SER A 29 6.42 -4.77 -4.37
N ILE A 30 5.88 -5.36 -3.30
CA ILE A 30 6.30 -5.01 -1.94
C ILE A 30 7.77 -5.41 -1.74
N ARG A 31 8.18 -6.56 -2.27
CA ARG A 31 9.57 -6.98 -2.19
C ARG A 31 10.49 -6.01 -2.93
N ASP A 32 10.09 -5.53 -4.11
CA ASP A 32 10.86 -4.51 -4.83
C ASP A 32 11.03 -3.27 -3.95
N ALA A 33 9.94 -2.83 -3.30
CA ALA A 33 10.01 -1.67 -2.41
C ALA A 33 10.94 -1.92 -1.23
N GLN A 34 10.92 -3.14 -0.66
CA GLN A 34 11.85 -3.51 0.42
C GLN A 34 13.30 -3.44 -0.02
N LEU A 35 13.57 -3.70 -1.29
CA LEU A 35 14.92 -3.66 -1.85
C LEU A 35 15.31 -2.27 -2.37
N GLY A 36 14.43 -1.30 -2.24
CA GLY A 36 14.71 0.07 -2.67
C GLY A 36 14.34 0.38 -4.11
N PHE A 37 13.65 -0.54 -4.79
CA PHE A 37 13.23 -0.34 -6.16
C PHE A 37 11.80 0.20 -6.23
N THR A 38 11.48 0.86 -7.35
CA THR A 38 10.12 1.29 -7.62
C THR A 38 9.42 0.22 -8.46
N PRO A 39 8.35 -0.39 -7.95
CA PRO A 39 7.63 -1.40 -8.72
C PRO A 39 7.04 -0.85 -10.02
N ALA A 40 6.96 -1.70 -11.05
CA ALA A 40 6.46 -1.30 -12.35
C ALA A 40 4.98 -0.88 -12.32
N ASN A 41 4.21 -1.44 -11.38
CA ASN A 41 2.78 -1.15 -11.25
C ASN A 41 2.49 -0.06 -10.22
N ALA A 42 3.49 0.76 -9.87
CA ALA A 42 3.37 1.77 -8.84
C ALA A 42 3.02 3.14 -9.41
N ASN A 43 2.12 3.83 -8.70
CA ASN A 43 1.75 5.20 -9.01
C ASN A 43 1.86 6.05 -7.74
N LEU A 44 2.43 7.24 -7.86
CA LEU A 44 2.52 8.15 -6.72
C LEU A 44 1.16 8.80 -6.47
N MET A 45 0.79 8.88 -5.21
CA MET A 45 -0.41 9.63 -4.81
C MET A 45 -0.08 11.12 -4.78
N LYS A 46 -1.14 11.94 -4.65
CA LYS A 46 -1.00 13.41 -4.71
C LYS A 46 -1.50 14.07 -3.43
N GLY A 47 -1.23 15.35 -3.31
CA GLY A 47 -1.74 16.15 -2.19
C GLY A 47 -1.19 15.71 -0.84
N ASN A 48 -2.06 15.57 0.13
CA ASN A 48 -1.67 15.15 1.47
C ASN A 48 -1.22 13.68 1.54
N LEU A 49 -1.39 12.92 0.46
CA LEU A 49 -0.95 11.53 0.36
C LEU A 49 0.27 11.37 -0.54
N ARG A 50 1.00 12.44 -0.82
CA ARG A 50 2.16 12.37 -1.72
C ARG A 50 3.28 11.45 -1.23
N GLU A 51 3.26 11.08 0.04
CA GLU A 51 4.22 10.13 0.59
C GLU A 51 3.80 8.68 0.37
N VAL A 52 2.62 8.47 -0.18
CA VAL A 52 2.03 7.14 -0.38
C VAL A 52 2.17 6.74 -1.85
N THR A 53 2.50 5.47 -2.06
CA THR A 53 2.55 4.88 -3.39
C THR A 53 1.41 3.87 -3.52
N GLU A 54 0.72 3.91 -4.65
CA GLU A 54 -0.36 3.00 -4.97
C GLU A 54 0.15 1.89 -5.87
N LEU A 55 -0.18 0.65 -5.53
CA LEU A 55 0.04 -0.50 -6.40
C LEU A 55 -1.30 -0.91 -6.98
N VAL A 56 -1.33 -1.24 -8.27
CA VAL A 56 -2.55 -1.65 -8.95
C VAL A 56 -2.34 -3.02 -9.58
N ALA A 57 -3.28 -3.92 -9.39
CA ALA A 57 -3.28 -5.24 -10.02
C ALA A 57 -4.69 -5.54 -10.51
N ASP A 58 -4.78 -6.11 -11.71
CA ASP A 58 -6.06 -6.44 -12.33
C ASP A 58 -6.21 -7.95 -12.49
N ASP A 59 -7.38 -8.45 -12.11
CA ASP A 59 -7.76 -9.83 -12.32
C ASP A 59 -9.29 -9.88 -12.39
N GLY A 60 -9.84 -9.44 -13.53
CA GLY A 60 -11.28 -9.23 -13.66
C GLY A 60 -11.72 -7.95 -12.98
N ASP A 61 -11.43 -7.85 -11.70
CA ASP A 61 -11.61 -6.63 -10.92
C ASP A 61 -10.26 -5.96 -10.73
N THR A 62 -10.28 -4.70 -10.28
CA THR A 62 -9.08 -3.95 -9.97
C THR A 62 -8.82 -3.99 -8.48
N TYR A 63 -7.59 -4.33 -8.10
CA TYR A 63 -7.16 -4.39 -6.71
C TYR A 63 -6.07 -3.34 -6.49
N ARG A 64 -6.07 -2.75 -5.30
CA ARG A 64 -5.10 -1.72 -4.95
C ARG A 64 -4.46 -2.00 -3.61
N ALA A 65 -3.18 -1.67 -3.49
CA ALA A 65 -2.48 -1.69 -2.22
C ALA A 65 -1.72 -0.37 -2.10
N MET A 66 -1.72 0.20 -0.90
CA MET A 66 -1.08 1.49 -0.64
C MET A 66 0.06 1.28 0.34
N TYR A 67 1.22 1.84 0.04
CA TYR A 67 2.36 1.73 0.95
C TYR A 67 3.18 3.01 0.96
N THR A 68 4.06 3.14 1.93
CA THR A 68 5.04 4.22 1.96
C THR A 68 6.41 3.69 2.29
N THR A 69 7.44 4.28 1.68
CA THR A 69 8.83 4.03 2.00
C THR A 69 9.50 5.29 2.56
N LYS A 70 8.70 6.30 2.85
CA LYS A 70 9.24 7.59 3.32
C LYS A 70 9.59 7.60 4.81
N LEU A 71 9.27 6.53 5.51
CA LEU A 71 9.67 6.34 6.89
C LEU A 71 10.89 5.42 6.89
N GLN A 72 12.04 6.00 7.20
CA GLN A 72 13.33 5.38 7.00
C GLN A 72 13.45 3.97 7.57
N GLY A 73 13.95 3.05 6.77
CA GLY A 73 14.29 1.71 7.20
C GLY A 73 13.17 0.68 7.15
N ARG A 74 11.97 1.08 6.77
CA ARG A 74 10.81 0.17 6.72
C ARG A 74 9.90 0.46 5.52
N VAL A 75 9.11 -0.54 5.16
CA VAL A 75 8.00 -0.37 4.22
C VAL A 75 6.72 -0.57 5.02
N TYR A 76 5.86 0.44 5.04
CA TYR A 76 4.57 0.33 5.73
C TYR A 76 3.47 0.15 4.69
N VAL A 77 2.78 -0.99 4.74
CA VAL A 77 1.62 -1.24 3.88
C VAL A 77 0.40 -0.70 4.62
N LEU A 78 -0.18 0.37 4.09
CA LEU A 78 -1.20 1.15 4.77
C LEU A 78 -2.61 0.63 4.54
N ASP A 79 -2.88 0.15 3.33
CA ASP A 79 -4.22 -0.33 2.98
C ASP A 79 -4.15 -1.26 1.79
N ALA A 80 -5.16 -2.10 1.64
CA ALA A 80 -5.30 -2.97 0.48
C ALA A 80 -6.78 -3.29 0.32
N PHE A 81 -7.28 -3.15 -0.90
CA PHE A 81 -8.71 -3.35 -1.15
C PHE A 81 -8.99 -3.62 -2.62
N LYS A 82 -10.18 -4.17 -2.88
CA LYS A 82 -10.71 -4.29 -4.21
C LYS A 82 -11.40 -2.99 -4.54
N LYS A 83 -11.07 -2.38 -5.67
CA LYS A 83 -11.68 -1.13 -6.09
C LYS A 83 -13.14 -1.39 -6.48
N LYS A 84 -14.03 -0.65 -5.86
CA LYS A 84 -15.43 -0.69 -6.25
C LYS A 84 -15.60 0.10 -7.53
N SER A 85 -16.08 -0.62 -8.48
CA SER A 85 -15.82 -0.33 -9.73
C SER A 85 -16.38 0.60 -10.56
N ASN A 86 -17.28 1.08 -10.43
CA ASN A 86 -17.99 1.56 -11.56
C ASN A 86 -17.71 2.88 -12.07
N SER A 87 -17.12 3.68 -11.30
CA SER A 87 -17.15 5.07 -11.61
C SER A 87 -15.88 5.58 -12.09
N GLY A 88 -15.09 4.77 -12.56
CA GLY A 88 -13.91 5.26 -13.13
C GLY A 88 -12.74 5.28 -12.21
N LYS A 89 -11.93 6.33 -12.30
CA LYS A 89 -10.55 6.24 -11.95
C LYS A 89 -10.22 6.70 -10.56
N ALA A 90 -11.09 7.45 -9.94
CA ALA A 90 -10.76 8.07 -8.66
C ALA A 90 -10.95 7.10 -7.50
N THR A 91 -10.07 7.16 -6.52
CA THR A 91 -10.23 6.44 -5.27
C THR A 91 -11.30 7.14 -4.43
N PRO A 92 -12.30 6.41 -3.93
CA PRO A 92 -13.34 7.03 -3.11
C PRO A 92 -12.78 7.75 -1.89
N LYS A 93 -13.47 8.81 -1.48
CA LYS A 93 -13.03 9.63 -0.34
C LYS A 93 -12.86 8.81 0.94
N ALA A 94 -13.76 7.86 1.19
CA ALA A 94 -13.65 7.02 2.38
C ALA A 94 -12.36 6.21 2.40
N ASP A 95 -11.92 5.72 1.24
CA ASP A 95 -10.65 5.01 1.14
C ASP A 95 -9.46 5.96 1.35
N LEU A 96 -9.53 7.15 0.76
CA LEU A 96 -8.49 8.16 0.95
C LEU A 96 -8.36 8.57 2.42
N ASP A 97 -9.47 8.75 3.11
CA ASP A 97 -9.47 9.10 4.52
C ASP A 97 -8.84 7.98 5.36
N ARG A 98 -9.18 6.73 5.06
CA ARG A 98 -8.61 5.59 5.78
C ARG A 98 -7.10 5.49 5.54
N ILE A 99 -6.65 5.70 4.31
CA ILE A 99 -5.22 5.69 3.97
C ILE A 99 -4.50 6.78 4.74
N ALA A 100 -5.08 7.99 4.80
CA ALA A 100 -4.50 9.10 5.53
C ALA A 100 -4.38 8.80 7.02
N GLU A 101 -5.41 8.18 7.62
CA GLU A 101 -5.37 7.79 9.02
C GLU A 101 -4.28 6.75 9.28
N ARG A 102 -4.13 5.79 8.38
CA ARG A 102 -3.10 4.76 8.55
C ARG A 102 -1.70 5.30 8.32
N LEU A 103 -1.53 6.27 7.43
CA LEU A 103 -0.26 6.95 7.27
C LEU A 103 0.12 7.67 8.58
N LYS A 104 -0.84 8.35 9.19
CA LYS A 104 -0.63 9.02 10.47
C LYS A 104 -0.24 8.02 11.55
N ALA A 105 -0.94 6.88 11.60
CA ALA A 105 -0.65 5.83 12.56
C ALA A 105 0.73 5.22 12.33
N ALA A 106 1.13 5.03 11.07
CA ALA A 106 2.46 4.53 10.74
C ALA A 106 3.56 5.48 11.18
N LYS A 107 3.35 6.79 10.98
CA LYS A 107 4.30 7.79 11.43
C LYS A 107 4.45 7.79 12.95
N ALA A 108 3.34 7.65 13.67
CA ALA A 108 3.37 7.58 15.13
C ALA A 108 4.10 6.32 15.60
N LEU A 109 3.81 5.17 14.98
CA LEU A 109 4.48 3.92 15.29
C LEU A 109 5.98 4.02 15.03
N HIS A 110 6.35 4.59 13.91
CA HIS A 110 7.75 4.74 13.51
C HIS A 110 8.52 5.62 14.51
N LYS A 111 7.86 6.67 15.00
CA LYS A 111 8.45 7.56 15.98
C LYS A 111 8.65 6.88 17.33
N SER A 112 7.69 6.05 17.74
CA SER A 112 7.75 5.40 19.05
C SER A 112 8.62 4.13 19.04
N ASP A 113 8.80 3.51 17.87
CA ASP A 113 9.58 2.28 17.74
C ASP A 113 10.43 2.37 16.46
N PRO A 114 11.47 3.22 16.47
CA PRO A 114 12.30 3.39 15.27
C PRO A 114 13.10 2.12 14.97
N PRO A 115 13.47 1.93 13.69
CA PRO A 115 14.24 0.75 13.30
C PRO A 115 15.66 0.75 13.88
#